data_60a11fdcdc9aea54dad8571a539973b2
#
_entry.id   60a11fdcdc9aea54dad8571a539973b2
#
_cell.length_a   1.000
_cell.length_b   1.000
_cell.length_c   1.000
_cell.angle_alpha   90.00
_cell.angle_beta   90.00
_cell.angle_gamma   90.00
#
_symmetry.space_group_name_H-M   'P 1'
#
loop_
_entity.id
_entity.type
_entity.pdbx_description
1 polymer ?
#
loop_
_entity_poly.entity_id
_entity_poly.type
_entity_poly.pdbx_seq_one_letter_code
_entity_poly.pdbx_strand_id
1 'polypeptide(L)'
;MSQFAYLFERFPSFGQTFCYREVVEIVRQGITPPIFSIRNPSDEPPQDWDARIVNRVHYLPEEKELLDDVRRASKKQNLDSEIIDALDEWGRRTDFLRLYQAVYVGLRLREMGIGHVHAHFMGMAARTAFWIQKFFPITFSFTAHANDIFAPRNFEVGLVKLVDAARVIVTVSDYAKKFLQERFPERAARIRHIYNGLNLAEFGRTHFSCNPPLILGVGRLIAKKGFADLIRACGLIAERGKSFRCEIIGEGPLEDELRGQIERLNLQDRVALSGARPMGEVRRRLIAANVFVLPSIIDPDGGMDNLPTVIMEAMATGLPIVSTTIGGIPEMVVENETGFLVQPGDAAALADAIEQVIDDRLLAQRLGQGGYERAQQLFSIDKNVRELCTLICSQAL
;
A
#
# COMPACT_ATOMS: atom_id res chain seq x y z
N MET A 1 -7.35 12.99 24.62
CA MET A 1 -8.31 12.78 23.53
C MET A 1 -7.52 12.80 22.23
N SER A 2 -7.83 11.96 21.25
CA SER A 2 -7.15 11.99 19.96
C SER A 2 -7.50 13.28 19.23
N GLN A 3 -6.50 13.94 18.64
CA GLN A 3 -6.69 15.21 17.93
C GLN A 3 -7.18 15.00 16.49
N PHE A 4 -7.16 13.78 16.00
CA PHE A 4 -7.55 13.43 14.63
C PHE A 4 -8.29 12.09 14.57
N ALA A 5 -8.98 11.85 13.43
CA ALA A 5 -9.61 10.58 13.09
C ALA A 5 -9.01 10.03 11.79
N TYR A 6 -9.06 8.72 11.61
CA TYR A 6 -8.77 8.07 10.35
C TYR A 6 -10.01 7.89 9.49
N LEU A 7 -9.82 8.03 8.18
CA LEU A 7 -10.84 7.73 7.18
C LEU A 7 -10.25 6.85 6.07
N PHE A 8 -10.78 5.65 5.92
CA PHE A 8 -10.39 4.68 4.91
C PHE A 8 -11.54 4.40 3.94
N GLU A 9 -11.21 3.99 2.71
CA GLU A 9 -12.20 3.41 1.81
C GLU A 9 -12.66 2.04 2.31
N ARG A 10 -11.69 1.17 2.69
CA ARG A 10 -11.88 -0.17 3.28
C ARG A 10 -10.86 -0.39 4.37
N PHE A 11 -11.30 -0.79 5.56
CA PHE A 11 -10.39 -1.09 6.66
C PHE A 11 -11.03 -2.07 7.65
N PRO A 12 -10.25 -3.10 8.12
CA PRO A 12 -8.95 -3.51 7.58
C PRO A 12 -9.10 -4.21 6.24
N SER A 13 -8.14 -4.10 5.33
CA SER A 13 -8.21 -4.67 3.98
C SER A 13 -7.05 -5.61 3.70
N PHE A 14 -7.34 -6.77 3.09
CA PHE A 14 -6.36 -7.79 2.73
C PHE A 14 -5.21 -7.23 1.88
N GLY A 15 -5.53 -6.38 0.91
CA GLY A 15 -4.54 -5.78 0.02
C GLY A 15 -3.81 -4.55 0.59
N GLN A 16 -4.16 -4.09 1.81
CA GLN A 16 -3.66 -2.83 2.40
C GLN A 16 -3.15 -3.05 3.83
N THR A 17 -2.41 -4.12 4.05
CA THR A 17 -1.88 -4.52 5.36
C THR A 17 -1.03 -3.44 6.03
N PHE A 18 -0.41 -2.54 5.25
CA PHE A 18 0.37 -1.43 5.77
C PHE A 18 -0.50 -0.41 6.53
N CYS A 19 -1.74 -0.13 6.07
CA CYS A 19 -2.69 0.70 6.80
C CYS A 19 -3.06 0.08 8.15
N TYR A 20 -3.29 -1.24 8.16
CA TYR A 20 -3.60 -1.96 9.39
C TYR A 20 -2.42 -1.90 10.38
N ARG A 21 -1.20 -2.17 9.91
CA ARG A 21 0.02 -2.09 10.74
C ARG A 21 0.22 -0.69 11.34
N GLU A 22 -0.04 0.35 10.56
CA GLU A 22 0.04 1.74 11.03
C GLU A 22 -0.95 2.00 12.17
N VAL A 23 -2.20 1.61 12.01
CA VAL A 23 -3.24 1.78 13.05
C VAL A 23 -2.92 0.96 14.32
N VAL A 24 -2.46 -0.28 14.18
CA VAL A 24 -2.03 -1.12 15.30
C VAL A 24 -0.92 -0.42 16.09
N GLU A 25 0.07 0.12 15.38
CA GLU A 25 1.20 0.79 16.02
C GLU A 25 0.79 2.10 16.71
N ILE A 26 -0.08 2.89 16.11
CA ILE A 26 -0.63 4.10 16.74
C ILE A 26 -1.32 3.77 18.08
N VAL A 27 -2.12 2.70 18.06
CA VAL A 27 -2.80 2.24 19.28
C VAL A 27 -1.79 1.74 20.31
N ARG A 28 -0.73 1.04 19.88
CA ARG A 28 0.37 0.61 20.75
C ARG A 28 1.11 1.79 21.40
N GLN A 29 1.23 2.90 20.68
CA GLN A 29 1.82 4.15 21.19
C GLN A 29 0.86 4.95 22.09
N GLY A 30 -0.32 4.41 22.41
CA GLY A 30 -1.30 5.03 23.32
C GLY A 30 -2.21 6.07 22.68
N ILE A 31 -2.14 6.25 21.37
CA ILE A 31 -3.04 7.14 20.63
C ILE A 31 -4.20 6.29 20.08
N THR A 32 -5.44 6.72 20.34
CA THR A 32 -6.62 5.95 19.97
C THR A 32 -7.56 6.77 19.09
N PRO A 33 -7.22 7.05 17.83
CA PRO A 33 -8.06 7.81 16.93
C PRO A 33 -9.36 7.04 16.62
N PRO A 34 -10.50 7.71 16.45
CA PRO A 34 -11.66 7.14 15.79
C PRO A 34 -11.27 6.67 14.36
N ILE A 35 -11.76 5.48 13.97
CA ILE A 35 -11.47 4.87 12.69
C ILE A 35 -12.78 4.75 11.91
N PHE A 36 -12.88 5.44 10.78
CA PHE A 36 -14.01 5.33 9.89
C PHE A 36 -13.63 4.55 8.63
N SER A 37 -14.48 3.61 8.23
CA SER A 37 -14.35 2.88 6.97
C SER A 37 -15.61 3.05 6.13
N ILE A 38 -15.45 3.52 4.90
CA ILE A 38 -16.58 3.79 4.01
C ILE A 38 -17.28 2.48 3.61
N ARG A 39 -16.50 1.41 3.43
CA ARG A 39 -17.00 0.08 3.09
C ARG A 39 -16.55 -0.94 4.13
N ASN A 40 -17.42 -1.91 4.39
CA ASN A 40 -17.04 -3.10 5.16
C ASN A 40 -16.38 -4.11 4.22
N PRO A 41 -15.11 -4.53 4.44
CA PRO A 41 -14.42 -5.49 3.59
C PRO A 41 -14.76 -6.95 3.91
N SER A 42 -15.98 -7.26 4.28
CA SER A 42 -16.45 -8.62 4.62
C SER A 42 -16.38 -9.63 3.47
N ASP A 43 -16.22 -9.14 2.25
CA ASP A 43 -16.06 -9.91 1.00
C ASP A 43 -14.59 -10.25 0.68
N GLU A 44 -13.63 -9.73 1.46
CA GLU A 44 -12.20 -9.99 1.24
C GLU A 44 -11.74 -11.28 1.93
N PRO A 45 -10.64 -11.90 1.44
CA PRO A 45 -10.06 -13.08 2.08
C PRO A 45 -9.78 -12.85 3.57
N PRO A 46 -9.98 -13.85 4.43
CA PRO A 46 -9.78 -13.72 5.86
C PRO A 46 -8.30 -13.47 6.20
N GLN A 47 -8.08 -12.66 7.24
CA GLN A 47 -6.78 -12.38 7.83
C GLN A 47 -6.88 -12.46 9.35
N ASP A 48 -5.73 -12.66 10.00
CA ASP A 48 -5.62 -12.68 11.47
C ASP A 48 -5.62 -11.24 12.02
N TRP A 49 -6.75 -10.52 11.82
CA TRP A 49 -6.91 -9.19 12.36
C TRP A 49 -7.16 -9.22 13.87
N ASP A 50 -6.51 -8.33 14.63
CA ASP A 50 -6.79 -8.17 16.05
C ASP A 50 -8.21 -7.62 16.26
N ALA A 51 -9.07 -8.39 16.92
CA ALA A 51 -10.45 -8.01 17.20
C ALA A 51 -10.55 -6.68 17.97
N ARG A 52 -9.54 -6.34 18.80
CA ARG A 52 -9.49 -5.07 19.54
C ARG A 52 -9.39 -3.86 18.60
N ILE A 53 -8.83 -4.03 17.41
CA ILE A 53 -8.76 -2.99 16.39
C ILE A 53 -10.05 -3.00 15.56
N VAL A 54 -10.45 -4.17 15.07
CA VAL A 54 -11.65 -4.32 14.21
C VAL A 54 -12.92 -3.81 14.87
N ASN A 55 -13.12 -4.13 16.18
CA ASN A 55 -14.30 -3.70 16.95
C ASN A 55 -14.37 -2.18 17.19
N ARG A 56 -13.34 -1.42 16.83
CA ARG A 56 -13.30 0.04 16.95
C ARG A 56 -13.58 0.76 15.63
N VAL A 57 -13.79 0.01 14.55
CA VAL A 57 -14.04 0.57 13.22
C VAL A 57 -15.51 0.97 13.13
N HIS A 58 -15.73 2.23 12.79
CA HIS A 58 -17.05 2.76 12.45
C HIS A 58 -17.28 2.57 10.94
N TYR A 59 -17.96 1.48 10.59
CA TYR A 59 -18.39 1.28 9.20
C TYR A 59 -19.55 2.20 8.87
N LEU A 60 -19.49 2.84 7.70
CA LEU A 60 -20.61 3.63 7.22
C LEU A 60 -21.77 2.70 6.83
N PRO A 61 -23.03 3.13 7.04
CA PRO A 61 -24.19 2.34 6.63
C PRO A 61 -24.26 2.19 5.10
N GLU A 62 -25.05 1.23 4.66
CA GLU A 62 -25.38 1.03 3.25
C GLU A 62 -26.00 2.32 2.65
N GLU A 63 -25.87 2.49 1.33
CA GLU A 63 -26.26 3.72 0.62
C GLU A 63 -27.64 4.24 1.02
N LYS A 64 -28.65 3.37 0.99
CA LYS A 64 -30.03 3.78 1.31
C LYS A 64 -30.16 4.30 2.74
N GLU A 65 -29.59 3.59 3.69
CA GLU A 65 -29.62 3.98 5.11
C GLU A 65 -28.82 5.27 5.34
N LEU A 66 -27.65 5.39 4.69
CA LEU A 66 -26.82 6.60 4.74
C LEU A 66 -27.60 7.84 4.26
N LEU A 67 -28.30 7.74 3.13
CA LEU A 67 -29.10 8.82 2.58
C LEU A 67 -30.24 9.21 3.54
N ASP A 68 -30.92 8.21 4.13
CA ASP A 68 -32.00 8.44 5.07
C ASP A 68 -31.51 9.05 6.40
N ASP A 69 -30.33 8.62 6.88
CA ASP A 69 -29.70 9.18 8.09
C ASP A 69 -29.34 10.65 7.88
N VAL A 70 -28.71 10.99 6.77
CA VAL A 70 -28.35 12.38 6.46
C VAL A 70 -29.59 13.24 6.30
N ARG A 71 -30.63 12.77 5.62
CA ARG A 71 -31.92 13.49 5.51
C ARG A 71 -32.60 13.71 6.85
N ARG A 72 -32.54 12.72 7.76
CA ARG A 72 -33.04 12.87 9.14
C ARG A 72 -32.24 13.88 9.93
N ALA A 73 -30.91 13.84 9.83
CA ALA A 73 -30.03 14.78 10.48
C ALA A 73 -30.24 16.21 9.98
N SER A 74 -30.41 16.40 8.68
CA SER A 74 -30.69 17.70 8.07
C SER A 74 -31.96 18.36 8.65
N LYS A 75 -32.99 17.56 8.94
CA LYS A 75 -34.24 18.06 9.54
C LYS A 75 -34.13 18.33 11.07
N LYS A 76 -33.28 17.61 11.79
CA LYS A 76 -33.19 17.67 13.26
C LYS A 76 -32.12 18.60 13.79
N GLN A 77 -31.01 18.76 13.08
CA GLN A 77 -29.77 19.38 13.58
C GLN A 77 -29.43 20.70 12.91
N ASN A 78 -30.32 21.31 12.15
CA ASN A 78 -30.08 22.55 11.40
C ASN A 78 -28.71 22.51 10.71
N LEU A 79 -28.57 21.66 9.69
CA LEU A 79 -27.41 21.75 8.79
C LEU A 79 -27.42 23.14 8.15
N ASP A 80 -26.23 23.72 8.02
CA ASP A 80 -26.09 25.00 7.35
C ASP A 80 -26.69 24.94 5.92
N SER A 81 -27.31 26.02 5.49
CA SER A 81 -27.96 26.09 4.17
C SER A 81 -27.01 25.74 3.04
N GLU A 82 -25.72 26.10 3.15
CA GLU A 82 -24.69 25.76 2.17
C GLU A 82 -24.51 24.25 2.00
N ILE A 83 -24.68 23.44 3.07
CA ILE A 83 -24.60 21.97 3.00
C ILE A 83 -25.84 21.44 2.25
N ILE A 84 -27.01 21.97 2.54
CA ILE A 84 -28.27 21.56 1.91
C ILE A 84 -28.22 21.90 0.41
N ASP A 85 -27.82 23.12 0.07
CA ASP A 85 -27.68 23.57 -1.31
C ASP A 85 -26.66 22.71 -2.09
N ALA A 86 -25.52 22.38 -1.46
CA ALA A 86 -24.53 21.49 -2.05
C ALA A 86 -25.07 20.07 -2.28
N LEU A 87 -25.83 19.51 -1.34
CA LEU A 87 -26.45 18.19 -1.51
C LEU A 87 -27.47 18.18 -2.66
N ASP A 88 -28.24 19.25 -2.83
CA ASP A 88 -29.22 19.39 -3.89
C ASP A 88 -28.55 19.62 -5.26
N GLU A 89 -27.55 20.48 -5.35
CA GLU A 89 -26.78 20.74 -6.55
C GLU A 89 -26.03 19.51 -7.05
N TRP A 90 -25.35 18.79 -6.15
CA TRP A 90 -24.52 17.65 -6.47
C TRP A 90 -25.27 16.33 -6.53
N GLY A 91 -26.50 16.26 -6.05
CA GLY A 91 -27.31 15.04 -6.03
C GLY A 91 -27.58 14.38 -7.39
N ARG A 92 -27.15 15.01 -8.49
CA ARG A 92 -27.20 14.50 -9.86
C ARG A 92 -25.85 14.20 -10.48
N ARG A 93 -24.74 14.38 -9.75
CA ARG A 93 -23.36 14.19 -10.23
C ARG A 93 -22.77 12.85 -9.76
N THR A 94 -21.74 12.37 -10.44
CA THR A 94 -21.12 11.07 -10.17
C THR A 94 -20.56 10.92 -8.76
N ASP A 95 -20.26 12.03 -8.07
CA ASP A 95 -19.66 12.06 -6.74
C ASP A 95 -20.64 12.36 -5.59
N PHE A 96 -21.94 12.42 -5.85
CA PHE A 96 -22.94 12.82 -4.85
C PHE A 96 -22.82 12.03 -3.53
N LEU A 97 -22.53 10.74 -3.61
CA LEU A 97 -22.41 9.89 -2.43
C LEU A 97 -21.29 10.34 -1.48
N ARG A 98 -20.25 11.00 -2.01
CA ARG A 98 -19.15 11.55 -1.18
C ARG A 98 -19.65 12.67 -0.26
N LEU A 99 -20.58 13.47 -0.72
CA LEU A 99 -21.19 14.54 0.08
C LEU A 99 -21.98 13.97 1.26
N TYR A 100 -22.82 12.97 1.00
CA TYR A 100 -23.58 12.30 2.07
C TYR A 100 -22.67 11.62 3.09
N GLN A 101 -21.61 10.96 2.64
CA GLN A 101 -20.60 10.38 3.52
C GLN A 101 -19.91 11.47 4.35
N ALA A 102 -19.59 12.62 3.74
CA ALA A 102 -18.95 13.73 4.44
C ALA A 102 -19.86 14.31 5.53
N VAL A 103 -21.14 14.48 5.25
CA VAL A 103 -22.12 14.94 6.27
C VAL A 103 -22.21 13.92 7.41
N TYR A 104 -22.38 12.63 7.07
CA TYR A 104 -22.49 11.56 8.07
C TYR A 104 -21.28 11.49 8.99
N VAL A 105 -20.06 11.49 8.43
CA VAL A 105 -18.81 11.44 9.20
C VAL A 105 -18.57 12.75 9.94
N GLY A 106 -18.75 13.90 9.26
CA GLY A 106 -18.51 15.22 9.82
C GLY A 106 -19.36 15.52 11.06
N LEU A 107 -20.63 15.11 11.07
CA LEU A 107 -21.49 15.24 12.25
C LEU A 107 -20.93 14.46 13.44
N ARG A 108 -20.47 13.22 13.24
CA ARG A 108 -19.87 12.39 14.28
C ARG A 108 -18.56 12.95 14.79
N LEU A 109 -17.71 13.44 13.88
CA LEU A 109 -16.45 14.07 14.25
C LEU A 109 -16.69 15.33 15.11
N ARG A 110 -17.70 16.14 14.74
CA ARG A 110 -18.10 17.31 15.51
C ARG A 110 -18.58 16.93 16.92
N GLU A 111 -19.40 15.87 17.03
CA GLU A 111 -19.85 15.34 18.34
C GLU A 111 -18.69 14.82 19.20
N MET A 112 -17.66 14.24 18.57
CA MET A 112 -16.44 13.76 19.22
C MET A 112 -15.42 14.86 19.52
N GLY A 113 -15.62 16.10 19.06
CA GLY A 113 -14.68 17.20 19.20
C GLY A 113 -13.39 17.01 18.39
N ILE A 114 -13.46 16.31 17.24
CA ILE A 114 -12.31 16.05 16.34
C ILE A 114 -12.22 17.15 15.30
N GLY A 115 -11.06 17.83 15.25
CA GLY A 115 -10.78 18.93 14.31
C GLY A 115 -9.99 18.55 13.05
N HIS A 116 -9.54 17.29 12.92
CA HIS A 116 -8.73 16.86 11.77
C HIS A 116 -9.04 15.41 11.34
N VAL A 117 -8.99 15.16 10.03
CA VAL A 117 -9.13 13.82 9.45
C VAL A 117 -7.88 13.49 8.64
N HIS A 118 -7.30 12.32 8.88
CA HIS A 118 -6.27 11.74 8.01
C HIS A 118 -6.86 10.62 7.17
N ALA A 119 -6.78 10.76 5.85
CA ALA A 119 -7.30 9.79 4.90
C ALA A 119 -6.18 8.98 4.25
N HIS A 120 -6.43 7.71 3.94
CA HIS A 120 -5.55 6.93 3.07
C HIS A 120 -6.17 6.80 1.69
N PHE A 121 -5.34 6.98 0.67
CA PHE A 121 -5.68 7.02 -0.75
C PHE A 121 -6.52 8.24 -1.18
N MET A 122 -6.28 8.66 -2.42
CA MET A 122 -7.00 9.76 -3.07
C MET A 122 -8.42 9.38 -3.50
N GLY A 123 -8.77 8.08 -3.47
CA GLY A 123 -10.06 7.55 -3.89
C GLY A 123 -11.24 8.08 -3.06
N MET A 124 -12.03 7.20 -2.48
CA MET A 124 -13.22 7.62 -1.73
C MET A 124 -12.85 8.38 -0.45
N ALA A 125 -11.82 7.97 0.28
CA ALA A 125 -11.50 8.53 1.59
C ALA A 125 -11.08 10.00 1.52
N ALA A 126 -10.04 10.37 0.75
CA ALA A 126 -9.60 11.76 0.66
C ALA A 126 -10.65 12.69 0.04
N ARG A 127 -11.45 12.19 -0.92
CA ARG A 127 -12.54 12.95 -1.52
C ARG A 127 -13.69 13.21 -0.53
N THR A 128 -13.99 12.24 0.32
CA THR A 128 -14.95 12.44 1.43
C THR A 128 -14.38 13.43 2.46
N ALA A 129 -13.08 13.33 2.79
CA ALA A 129 -12.41 14.28 3.69
C ALA A 129 -12.39 15.71 3.14
N PHE A 130 -12.22 15.88 1.82
CA PHE A 130 -12.36 17.17 1.16
C PHE A 130 -13.74 17.81 1.40
N TRP A 131 -14.83 17.04 1.26
CA TRP A 131 -16.16 17.53 1.52
C TRP A 131 -16.43 17.76 3.00
N ILE A 132 -15.84 16.96 3.91
CA ILE A 132 -15.89 17.25 5.36
C ILE A 132 -15.32 18.63 5.64
N GLN A 133 -14.15 18.97 5.07
CA GLN A 133 -13.56 20.32 5.23
C GLN A 133 -14.42 21.44 4.63
N LYS A 134 -15.18 21.16 3.58
CA LYS A 134 -16.11 22.16 2.99
C LYS A 134 -17.32 22.43 3.86
N PHE A 135 -17.80 21.41 4.56
CA PHE A 135 -19.05 21.46 5.33
C PHE A 135 -18.86 21.74 6.83
N PHE A 136 -17.66 21.46 7.34
CA PHE A 136 -17.37 21.57 8.76
C PHE A 136 -16.02 22.26 8.98
N PRO A 137 -15.80 22.92 10.13
CA PRO A 137 -14.48 23.48 10.49
C PRO A 137 -13.50 22.35 10.89
N ILE A 138 -13.36 21.35 10.02
CA ILE A 138 -12.52 20.16 10.20
C ILE A 138 -11.53 20.14 9.03
N THR A 139 -10.24 20.17 9.34
CA THR A 139 -9.19 20.10 8.32
C THR A 139 -8.89 18.67 7.93
N PHE A 140 -8.18 18.45 6.80
CA PHE A 140 -7.74 17.12 6.43
C PHE A 140 -6.32 17.06 5.89
N SER A 141 -5.74 15.87 5.98
CA SER A 141 -4.53 15.42 5.31
C SER A 141 -4.75 14.05 4.70
N PHE A 142 -3.88 13.62 3.82
CA PHE A 142 -3.97 12.26 3.28
C PHE A 142 -2.61 11.69 2.92
N THR A 143 -2.49 10.35 3.00
CA THR A 143 -1.39 9.60 2.45
C THR A 143 -1.73 9.16 1.04
N ALA A 144 -0.95 9.64 0.05
CA ALA A 144 -1.08 9.29 -1.36
C ALA A 144 -0.24 8.03 -1.68
N HIS A 145 -0.86 7.10 -2.39
CA HIS A 145 -0.22 5.84 -2.80
C HIS A 145 -0.01 5.79 -4.33
N ALA A 146 0.70 4.76 -4.81
CA ALA A 146 1.16 4.68 -6.20
C ALA A 146 0.13 5.07 -7.27
N ASN A 147 -1.05 4.45 -7.27
CA ASN A 147 -2.07 4.72 -8.29
C ASN A 147 -2.66 6.13 -8.18
N ASP A 148 -2.69 6.70 -6.98
CA ASP A 148 -3.16 8.07 -6.76
C ASP A 148 -2.29 9.09 -7.48
N ILE A 149 -0.99 8.79 -7.58
CA ILE A 149 0.06 9.70 -8.03
C ILE A 149 0.36 9.48 -9.52
N PHE A 150 0.59 8.22 -9.93
CA PHE A 150 1.13 7.87 -11.25
C PHE A 150 0.07 7.55 -12.28
N ALA A 151 -1.10 7.03 -11.85
CA ALA A 151 -2.25 6.75 -12.71
C ALA A 151 -3.54 7.30 -12.07
N PRO A 152 -3.64 8.62 -11.82
CA PRO A 152 -4.77 9.20 -11.11
C PRO A 152 -6.03 9.09 -11.97
N ARG A 153 -7.11 8.58 -11.37
CA ARG A 153 -8.41 8.57 -12.01
C ARG A 153 -8.94 9.99 -12.17
N ASN A 154 -9.62 10.24 -13.26
CA ASN A 154 -10.24 11.53 -13.52
C ASN A 154 -11.55 11.65 -12.74
N PHE A 155 -11.46 12.23 -11.54
CA PHE A 155 -12.61 12.57 -10.71
C PHE A 155 -12.84 14.09 -10.70
N GLU A 156 -14.05 14.53 -10.45
CA GLU A 156 -14.37 15.95 -10.31
C GLU A 156 -13.62 16.60 -9.14
N VAL A 157 -13.51 15.89 -8.01
CA VAL A 157 -12.56 16.19 -6.92
C VAL A 157 -11.32 15.35 -7.13
N GLY A 158 -10.49 15.73 -8.09
CA GLY A 158 -9.26 15.01 -8.44
C GLY A 158 -8.04 15.48 -7.66
N LEU A 159 -6.85 14.98 -8.06
CA LEU A 159 -5.57 15.22 -7.38
C LEU A 159 -5.29 16.73 -7.15
N VAL A 160 -5.54 17.57 -8.15
CA VAL A 160 -5.29 19.02 -8.05
C VAL A 160 -6.08 19.63 -6.90
N LYS A 161 -7.42 19.42 -6.86
CA LYS A 161 -8.27 19.96 -5.79
C LYS A 161 -7.91 19.42 -4.41
N LEU A 162 -7.50 18.15 -4.33
CA LEU A 162 -7.08 17.53 -3.07
C LEU A 162 -5.76 18.12 -2.56
N VAL A 163 -4.77 18.30 -3.45
CA VAL A 163 -3.47 18.90 -3.11
C VAL A 163 -3.62 20.36 -2.68
N ASP A 164 -4.51 21.11 -3.34
CA ASP A 164 -4.77 22.50 -3.00
C ASP A 164 -5.44 22.67 -1.63
N ALA A 165 -6.34 21.76 -1.27
CA ALA A 165 -7.16 21.86 -0.06
C ALA A 165 -6.52 21.21 1.17
N ALA A 166 -5.76 20.13 1.02
CA ALA A 166 -5.18 19.40 2.14
C ALA A 166 -4.13 20.23 2.91
N ARG A 167 -4.11 20.08 4.23
CA ARG A 167 -3.07 20.67 5.08
C ARG A 167 -1.70 20.05 4.82
N VAL A 168 -1.67 18.73 4.69
CA VAL A 168 -0.45 17.94 4.41
C VAL A 168 -0.81 16.79 3.48
N ILE A 169 0.09 16.50 2.56
CA ILE A 169 0.09 15.31 1.72
C ILE A 169 1.30 14.46 2.11
N VAL A 170 1.05 13.24 2.54
CA VAL A 170 2.11 12.27 2.84
C VAL A 170 2.31 11.36 1.65
N THR A 171 3.55 11.12 1.27
CA THR A 171 3.93 10.10 0.29
C THR A 171 4.77 9.03 0.98
N VAL A 172 4.74 7.81 0.44
CA VAL A 172 5.44 6.68 1.05
C VAL A 172 6.83 6.45 0.48
N SER A 173 7.31 7.34 -0.42
CA SER A 173 8.66 7.32 -0.99
C SER A 173 9.14 8.75 -1.29
N ASP A 174 10.45 8.95 -1.32
CA ASP A 174 11.05 10.23 -1.73
C ASP A 174 10.84 10.47 -3.23
N TYR A 175 10.86 9.41 -4.03
CA TYR A 175 10.51 9.46 -5.45
C TYR A 175 9.13 10.09 -5.68
N ALA A 176 8.11 9.59 -5.00
CA ALA A 176 6.75 10.11 -5.12
C ALA A 176 6.63 11.55 -4.57
N LYS A 177 7.37 11.88 -3.49
CA LYS A 177 7.43 13.25 -2.98
C LYS A 177 7.99 14.19 -4.04
N LYS A 178 9.14 13.88 -4.62
CA LYS A 178 9.78 14.70 -5.67
C LYS A 178 8.85 14.86 -6.87
N PHE A 179 8.26 13.77 -7.35
CA PHE A 179 7.30 13.79 -8.46
C PHE A 179 6.12 14.74 -8.20
N LEU A 180 5.54 14.69 -6.99
CA LEU A 180 4.44 15.60 -6.65
C LEU A 180 4.91 17.04 -6.43
N GLN A 181 6.11 17.27 -5.87
CA GLN A 181 6.67 18.61 -5.66
C GLN A 181 6.97 19.31 -6.99
N GLU A 182 7.48 18.58 -7.98
CA GLU A 182 7.69 19.09 -9.34
C GLU A 182 6.37 19.44 -10.03
N ARG A 183 5.33 18.63 -9.82
CA ARG A 183 3.99 18.87 -10.38
C ARG A 183 3.23 19.99 -9.67
N PHE A 184 3.48 20.22 -8.38
CA PHE A 184 2.82 21.21 -7.55
C PHE A 184 3.81 22.07 -6.76
N PRO A 185 4.64 22.86 -7.43
CA PRO A 185 5.75 23.58 -6.79
C PRO A 185 5.28 24.57 -5.72
N GLU A 186 4.10 25.21 -5.91
CA GLU A 186 3.52 26.13 -4.93
C GLU A 186 3.00 25.45 -3.66
N ARG A 187 2.84 24.13 -3.69
CA ARG A 187 2.40 23.28 -2.57
C ARG A 187 3.51 22.37 -2.05
N ALA A 188 4.73 22.48 -2.59
CA ALA A 188 5.87 21.62 -2.25
C ALA A 188 6.12 21.52 -0.74
N ALA A 189 5.95 22.63 0.00
CA ALA A 189 6.11 22.65 1.45
C ALA A 189 5.08 21.79 2.23
N ARG A 190 3.94 21.43 1.63
CA ARG A 190 2.91 20.57 2.24
C ARG A 190 3.10 19.11 1.91
N ILE A 191 3.97 18.76 0.95
CA ILE A 191 4.23 17.40 0.50
C ILE A 191 5.39 16.84 1.31
N ARG A 192 5.11 15.83 2.13
CA ARG A 192 6.05 15.19 3.04
C ARG A 192 6.23 13.73 2.66
N HIS A 193 7.37 13.18 2.99
CA HIS A 193 7.65 11.78 2.80
C HIS A 193 7.80 11.09 4.17
N ILE A 194 7.06 9.99 4.36
CA ILE A 194 7.19 9.09 5.50
C ILE A 194 7.01 7.68 4.96
N TYR A 195 8.01 6.83 5.13
CA TYR A 195 7.93 5.43 4.70
C TYR A 195 6.84 4.68 5.46
N ASN A 196 6.18 3.73 4.78
CA ASN A 196 5.45 2.67 5.47
C ASN A 196 6.40 1.94 6.42
N GLY A 197 5.88 1.44 7.54
CA GLY A 197 6.68 0.73 8.52
C GLY A 197 6.33 -0.76 8.63
N LEU A 198 7.28 -1.51 9.21
CA LEU A 198 7.11 -2.89 9.64
C LEU A 198 7.49 -3.04 11.09
N ASN A 199 6.78 -3.90 11.83
CA ASN A 199 7.29 -4.44 13.08
C ASN A 199 8.35 -5.49 12.77
N LEU A 200 9.61 -5.07 12.72
CA LEU A 200 10.73 -5.93 12.30
C LEU A 200 10.94 -7.14 13.22
N ALA A 201 10.50 -7.06 14.47
CA ALA A 201 10.58 -8.17 15.42
C ALA A 201 9.66 -9.36 15.04
N GLU A 202 8.68 -9.14 14.18
CA GLU A 202 7.79 -10.19 13.69
C GLU A 202 8.42 -11.05 12.58
N PHE A 203 9.58 -10.64 12.04
CA PHE A 203 10.24 -11.33 10.92
C PHE A 203 11.44 -12.11 11.41
N GLY A 204 11.39 -13.45 11.26
CA GLY A 204 12.55 -14.31 11.47
C GLY A 204 13.57 -14.17 10.34
N ARG A 205 14.81 -14.59 10.59
CA ARG A 205 15.89 -14.55 9.57
C ARG A 205 15.83 -15.75 8.66
N THR A 206 16.14 -15.55 7.37
CA THR A 206 16.32 -16.66 6.43
C THR A 206 17.56 -17.48 6.77
N HIS A 207 17.51 -18.76 6.47
CA HIS A 207 18.61 -19.70 6.70
C HIS A 207 19.27 -20.19 5.40
N PHE A 208 18.75 -19.78 4.22
CA PHE A 208 19.22 -20.22 2.91
C PHE A 208 19.35 -21.75 2.81
N SER A 209 18.35 -22.48 3.34
CA SER A 209 18.39 -23.94 3.52
C SER A 209 17.72 -24.73 2.39
N CYS A 210 16.96 -24.09 1.52
CA CYS A 210 16.28 -24.79 0.44
C CYS A 210 17.27 -25.32 -0.62
N ASN A 211 17.14 -26.59 -0.94
CA ASN A 211 17.84 -27.25 -2.03
C ASN A 211 16.82 -28.16 -2.76
N PRO A 212 16.52 -27.89 -4.05
CA PRO A 212 17.06 -26.81 -4.86
C PRO A 212 16.65 -25.42 -4.32
N PRO A 213 17.41 -24.34 -4.68
CA PRO A 213 17.13 -22.99 -4.25
C PRO A 213 15.70 -22.55 -4.57
N LEU A 214 15.07 -21.83 -3.65
CA LEU A 214 13.70 -21.30 -3.81
C LEU A 214 13.76 -19.82 -4.17
N ILE A 215 13.26 -19.49 -5.36
CA ILE A 215 12.97 -18.16 -5.86
C ILE A 215 11.53 -17.82 -5.41
N LEU A 216 11.32 -16.72 -4.71
CA LEU A 216 10.01 -16.34 -4.21
C LEU A 216 9.55 -14.99 -4.77
N GLY A 217 8.37 -14.96 -5.38
CA GLY A 217 7.64 -13.75 -5.76
C GLY A 217 6.35 -13.64 -4.95
N VAL A 218 6.00 -12.42 -4.50
CA VAL A 218 4.75 -12.19 -3.76
C VAL A 218 4.07 -10.92 -4.27
N GLY A 219 2.81 -11.00 -4.65
CA GLY A 219 2.03 -9.85 -5.10
C GLY A 219 0.80 -10.23 -5.89
N ARG A 220 -0.09 -9.25 -6.16
CA ARG A 220 -1.25 -9.47 -7.02
C ARG A 220 -0.81 -9.87 -8.43
N LEU A 221 -1.51 -10.79 -9.06
CA LEU A 221 -1.23 -11.22 -10.44
C LEU A 221 -1.81 -10.21 -11.44
N ILE A 222 -1.14 -9.04 -11.54
CA ILE A 222 -1.44 -7.92 -12.44
C ILE A 222 -0.18 -7.49 -13.17
N ALA A 223 -0.31 -6.83 -14.33
CA ALA A 223 0.79 -6.55 -15.23
C ALA A 223 1.96 -5.85 -14.55
N LYS A 224 1.72 -4.80 -13.77
CA LYS A 224 2.79 -4.02 -13.12
C LYS A 224 3.67 -4.79 -12.14
N LYS A 225 3.29 -6.00 -11.72
CA LYS A 225 4.14 -6.87 -10.87
C LYS A 225 5.20 -7.63 -11.65
N GLY A 226 5.09 -7.69 -12.98
CA GLY A 226 6.11 -8.25 -13.86
C GLY A 226 6.30 -9.75 -13.74
N PHE A 227 5.35 -10.52 -13.17
CA PHE A 227 5.54 -11.95 -13.00
C PHE A 227 5.70 -12.73 -14.31
N ALA A 228 5.21 -12.19 -15.43
CA ALA A 228 5.51 -12.74 -16.76
C ALA A 228 7.02 -12.69 -17.06
N ASP A 229 7.73 -11.65 -16.63
CA ASP A 229 9.19 -11.53 -16.77
C ASP A 229 9.93 -12.51 -15.87
N LEU A 230 9.43 -12.71 -14.63
CA LEU A 230 9.98 -13.73 -13.73
C LEU A 230 9.86 -15.13 -14.33
N ILE A 231 8.71 -15.48 -14.91
CA ILE A 231 8.51 -16.79 -15.56
C ILE A 231 9.43 -16.94 -16.78
N ARG A 232 9.63 -15.86 -17.58
CA ARG A 232 10.61 -15.89 -18.69
C ARG A 232 12.04 -16.08 -18.19
N ALA A 233 12.42 -15.37 -17.13
CA ALA A 233 13.72 -15.55 -16.48
C ALA A 233 13.93 -16.99 -15.98
N CYS A 234 12.90 -17.58 -15.35
CA CYS A 234 12.94 -18.99 -14.95
C CYS A 234 13.13 -19.94 -16.14
N GLY A 235 12.55 -19.63 -17.32
CA GLY A 235 12.78 -20.38 -18.54
C GLY A 235 14.26 -20.35 -18.95
N LEU A 236 14.87 -19.16 -19.00
CA LEU A 236 16.29 -19.00 -19.32
C LEU A 236 17.21 -19.74 -18.33
N ILE A 237 16.91 -19.65 -17.03
CA ILE A 237 17.66 -20.37 -15.99
C ILE A 237 17.55 -21.89 -16.17
N ALA A 238 16.36 -22.38 -16.54
CA ALA A 238 16.13 -23.80 -16.82
C ALA A 238 16.89 -24.29 -18.06
N GLU A 239 16.89 -23.50 -19.16
CA GLU A 239 17.65 -23.78 -20.40
C GLU A 239 19.17 -23.87 -20.14
N ARG A 240 19.69 -23.12 -19.18
CA ARG A 240 21.10 -23.19 -18.72
C ARG A 240 21.38 -24.39 -17.80
N GLY A 241 20.40 -25.28 -17.60
CA GLY A 241 20.55 -26.51 -16.82
C GLY A 241 20.56 -26.33 -15.30
N LYS A 242 20.21 -25.14 -14.78
CA LYS A 242 20.20 -24.87 -13.34
C LYS A 242 19.03 -25.56 -12.64
N SER A 243 19.26 -26.00 -11.41
CA SER A 243 18.22 -26.57 -10.55
C SER A 243 17.67 -25.50 -9.60
N PHE A 244 16.37 -25.26 -9.62
CA PHE A 244 15.67 -24.30 -8.77
C PHE A 244 14.20 -24.65 -8.63
N ARG A 245 13.54 -24.05 -7.67
CA ARG A 245 12.07 -23.90 -7.60
C ARG A 245 11.71 -22.43 -7.56
N CYS A 246 10.59 -22.08 -8.16
CA CYS A 246 10.00 -20.74 -8.09
C CYS A 246 8.58 -20.83 -7.57
N GLU A 247 8.25 -20.03 -6.57
CA GLU A 247 6.89 -19.91 -6.06
C GLU A 247 6.44 -18.46 -6.20
N ILE A 248 5.27 -18.25 -6.81
CA ILE A 248 4.62 -16.95 -6.92
C ILE A 248 3.35 -17.00 -6.07
N ILE A 249 3.30 -16.19 -5.01
CA ILE A 249 2.17 -16.10 -4.09
C ILE A 249 1.32 -14.87 -4.44
N GLY A 250 0.05 -15.09 -4.72
CA GLY A 250 -0.91 -14.04 -5.01
C GLY A 250 -2.01 -14.53 -5.92
N GLU A 251 -2.99 -13.67 -6.13
CA GLU A 251 -4.12 -13.88 -7.03
C GLU A 251 -4.33 -12.64 -7.91
N GLY A 252 -5.04 -12.79 -9.00
CA GLY A 252 -5.37 -11.68 -9.88
C GLY A 252 -5.76 -12.11 -11.29
N PRO A 253 -6.18 -11.14 -12.11
CA PRO A 253 -6.74 -11.40 -13.45
C PRO A 253 -5.77 -12.07 -14.44
N LEU A 254 -4.46 -12.05 -14.18
CA LEU A 254 -3.47 -12.66 -15.06
C LEU A 254 -3.15 -14.12 -14.71
N GLU A 255 -3.83 -14.75 -13.76
CA GLU A 255 -3.50 -16.10 -13.31
C GLU A 255 -3.48 -17.11 -14.46
N ASP A 256 -4.55 -17.15 -15.28
CA ASP A 256 -4.65 -18.08 -16.40
C ASP A 256 -3.58 -17.83 -17.47
N GLU A 257 -3.26 -16.55 -17.75
CA GLU A 257 -2.21 -16.18 -18.70
C GLU A 257 -0.83 -16.66 -18.22
N LEU A 258 -0.52 -16.42 -16.93
CA LEU A 258 0.75 -16.83 -16.33
C LEU A 258 0.86 -18.36 -16.27
N ARG A 259 -0.23 -19.07 -15.96
CA ARG A 259 -0.29 -20.53 -15.99
C ARG A 259 -0.02 -21.08 -17.40
N GLY A 260 -0.67 -20.52 -18.41
CA GLY A 260 -0.38 -20.86 -19.82
C GLY A 260 1.05 -20.53 -20.26
N GLN A 261 1.67 -19.50 -19.70
CA GLN A 261 3.10 -19.19 -19.96
C GLN A 261 4.02 -20.25 -19.32
N ILE A 262 3.75 -20.70 -18.09
CA ILE A 262 4.49 -21.77 -17.41
C ILE A 262 4.43 -23.06 -18.26
N GLU A 263 3.26 -23.39 -18.79
CA GLU A 263 3.05 -24.57 -19.63
C GLU A 263 3.83 -24.48 -20.96
N ARG A 264 3.76 -23.34 -21.65
CA ARG A 264 4.49 -23.13 -22.93
C ARG A 264 6.01 -23.23 -22.76
N LEU A 265 6.53 -22.87 -21.59
CA LEU A 265 7.96 -22.95 -21.28
C LEU A 265 8.38 -24.27 -20.59
N ASN A 266 7.47 -25.23 -20.45
CA ASN A 266 7.69 -26.51 -19.79
C ASN A 266 8.26 -26.36 -18.37
N LEU A 267 7.69 -25.45 -17.57
CA LEU A 267 8.16 -25.11 -16.23
C LEU A 267 7.23 -25.63 -15.11
N GLN A 268 6.24 -26.49 -15.40
CA GLN A 268 5.22 -26.94 -14.44
C GLN A 268 5.82 -27.60 -13.19
N ASP A 269 6.96 -28.30 -13.33
CA ASP A 269 7.65 -28.96 -12.24
C ASP A 269 8.58 -28.02 -11.42
N ARG A 270 8.72 -26.76 -11.87
CA ARG A 270 9.68 -25.78 -11.29
C ARG A 270 9.01 -24.52 -10.78
N VAL A 271 7.94 -24.05 -11.44
CA VAL A 271 7.25 -22.79 -11.16
C VAL A 271 5.82 -23.05 -10.74
N ALA A 272 5.45 -22.58 -9.54
CA ALA A 272 4.12 -22.73 -8.98
C ALA A 272 3.45 -21.37 -8.73
N LEU A 273 2.17 -21.26 -9.13
CA LEU A 273 1.27 -20.19 -8.68
C LEU A 273 0.49 -20.72 -7.47
N SER A 274 0.74 -20.17 -6.28
CA SER A 274 0.24 -20.71 -5.01
C SER A 274 -1.06 -20.06 -4.52
N GLY A 275 -1.62 -19.10 -5.28
CA GLY A 275 -2.80 -18.34 -4.85
C GLY A 275 -2.49 -17.35 -3.71
N ALA A 276 -3.51 -16.65 -3.22
CA ALA A 276 -3.37 -15.75 -2.07
C ALA A 276 -3.11 -16.55 -0.79
N ARG A 277 -2.28 -15.98 0.11
CA ARG A 277 -1.93 -16.57 1.40
C ARG A 277 -2.04 -15.54 2.53
N PRO A 278 -2.43 -15.94 3.75
CA PRO A 278 -2.38 -15.10 4.92
C PRO A 278 -0.95 -14.63 5.24
N MET A 279 -0.82 -13.46 5.90
CA MET A 279 0.49 -12.85 6.24
C MET A 279 1.45 -13.82 6.95
N GLY A 280 0.95 -14.61 7.89
CA GLY A 280 1.77 -15.58 8.63
C GLY A 280 2.37 -16.66 7.73
N GLU A 281 1.66 -17.08 6.67
CA GLU A 281 2.18 -18.04 5.70
C GLU A 281 3.20 -17.39 4.77
N VAL A 282 2.93 -16.17 4.28
CA VAL A 282 3.90 -15.40 3.48
C VAL A 282 5.21 -15.23 4.25
N ARG A 283 5.16 -14.89 5.54
CA ARG A 283 6.37 -14.78 6.39
C ARG A 283 7.15 -16.10 6.46
N ARG A 284 6.48 -17.25 6.62
CA ARG A 284 7.15 -18.56 6.61
C ARG A 284 7.84 -18.84 5.27
N ARG A 285 7.20 -18.47 4.15
CA ARG A 285 7.81 -18.63 2.82
C ARG A 285 9.00 -17.71 2.61
N LEU A 286 8.93 -16.46 3.07
CA LEU A 286 10.07 -15.53 3.04
C LEU A 286 11.27 -16.09 3.81
N ILE A 287 11.07 -16.66 5.01
CA ILE A 287 12.16 -17.27 5.79
C ILE A 287 12.77 -18.49 5.08
N ALA A 288 11.97 -19.25 4.35
CA ALA A 288 12.42 -20.46 3.65
C ALA A 288 13.11 -20.16 2.31
N ALA A 289 12.89 -19.02 1.69
CA ALA A 289 13.38 -18.68 0.37
C ALA A 289 14.90 -18.41 0.35
N ASN A 290 15.49 -18.44 -0.85
CA ASN A 290 16.89 -18.12 -1.11
C ASN A 290 17.04 -16.74 -1.74
N VAL A 291 16.07 -16.30 -2.51
CA VAL A 291 16.02 -14.97 -3.14
C VAL A 291 14.56 -14.52 -3.27
N PHE A 292 14.32 -13.23 -3.05
CA PHE A 292 13.04 -12.60 -3.33
C PHE A 292 13.11 -11.83 -4.65
N VAL A 293 12.13 -12.04 -5.52
CA VAL A 293 12.09 -11.43 -6.85
C VAL A 293 10.75 -10.73 -7.09
N LEU A 294 10.82 -9.44 -7.41
CA LEU A 294 9.65 -8.65 -7.82
C LEU A 294 10.05 -7.73 -8.99
N PRO A 295 9.92 -8.18 -10.24
CA PRO A 295 10.38 -7.44 -11.41
C PRO A 295 9.29 -6.47 -11.90
N SER A 296 8.91 -5.50 -11.07
CA SER A 296 7.85 -4.54 -11.36
C SER A 296 8.11 -3.80 -12.67
N ILE A 297 7.02 -3.53 -13.41
CA ILE A 297 7.02 -2.75 -14.66
C ILE A 297 6.05 -1.58 -14.56
N ILE A 298 6.05 -0.71 -15.57
CA ILE A 298 5.04 0.33 -15.72
C ILE A 298 3.89 -0.24 -16.57
N ASP A 299 2.66 -0.15 -16.06
CA ASP A 299 1.46 -0.51 -16.82
C ASP A 299 1.26 0.44 -18.02
N PRO A 300 0.53 0.03 -19.07
CA PRO A 300 0.23 0.90 -20.20
C PRO A 300 -0.51 2.19 -19.85
N ASP A 301 -1.24 2.21 -18.75
CA ASP A 301 -1.93 3.39 -18.22
C ASP A 301 -1.05 4.28 -17.32
N GLY A 302 0.26 3.96 -17.20
CA GLY A 302 1.23 4.65 -16.35
C GLY A 302 1.25 4.18 -14.90
N GLY A 303 0.40 3.22 -14.52
CA GLY A 303 0.40 2.63 -13.19
C GLY A 303 1.71 1.90 -12.90
N MET A 304 2.29 2.14 -11.73
CA MET A 304 3.53 1.48 -11.31
C MET A 304 3.52 1.19 -9.81
N ASP A 305 4.42 0.33 -9.37
CA ASP A 305 4.72 0.21 -7.96
C ASP A 305 5.54 1.42 -7.49
N ASN A 306 5.19 1.93 -6.32
CA ASN A 306 5.96 3.01 -5.70
C ASN A 306 6.94 2.43 -4.65
N LEU A 307 6.38 1.87 -3.58
CA LEU A 307 7.16 1.25 -2.51
C LEU A 307 6.50 -0.10 -2.13
N PRO A 308 6.85 -1.20 -2.83
CA PRO A 308 6.24 -2.50 -2.57
C PRO A 308 6.54 -3.01 -1.16
N THR A 309 5.53 -3.12 -0.30
CA THR A 309 5.70 -3.56 1.09
C THR A 309 6.28 -4.96 1.21
N VAL A 310 6.03 -5.82 0.23
CA VAL A 310 6.58 -7.19 0.20
C VAL A 310 8.11 -7.21 0.04
N ILE A 311 8.72 -6.19 -0.61
CA ILE A 311 10.18 -6.04 -0.63
C ILE A 311 10.69 -5.68 0.77
N MET A 312 10.01 -4.77 1.48
CA MET A 312 10.34 -4.45 2.88
C MET A 312 10.29 -5.70 3.77
N GLU A 313 9.27 -6.54 3.58
CA GLU A 313 9.09 -7.79 4.31
C GLU A 313 10.22 -8.79 4.00
N ALA A 314 10.61 -8.93 2.75
CA ALA A 314 11.73 -9.76 2.33
C ALA A 314 13.08 -9.26 2.91
N MET A 315 13.31 -7.94 2.85
CA MET A 315 14.48 -7.31 3.48
C MET A 315 14.50 -7.55 4.99
N ALA A 316 13.35 -7.46 5.66
CA ALA A 316 13.24 -7.73 7.11
C ALA A 316 13.59 -9.18 7.49
N THR A 317 13.44 -10.14 6.57
CA THR A 317 13.91 -11.52 6.79
C THR A 317 15.39 -11.72 6.41
N GLY A 318 16.03 -10.74 5.81
CA GLY A 318 17.38 -10.82 5.30
C GLY A 318 17.50 -11.63 4.01
N LEU A 319 16.46 -11.62 3.19
CA LEU A 319 16.54 -12.14 1.82
C LEU A 319 17.23 -11.13 0.90
N PRO A 320 18.15 -11.58 0.02
CA PRO A 320 18.60 -10.75 -1.10
C PRO A 320 17.44 -10.48 -2.06
N ILE A 321 17.42 -9.27 -2.60
CA ILE A 321 16.34 -8.79 -3.47
C ILE A 321 16.83 -8.71 -4.91
N VAL A 322 16.05 -9.22 -5.87
CA VAL A 322 16.22 -8.90 -7.29
C VAL A 322 14.95 -8.20 -7.76
N SER A 323 15.09 -6.99 -8.26
CA SER A 323 13.95 -6.16 -8.65
C SER A 323 14.31 -5.24 -9.83
N THR A 324 13.48 -4.23 -10.10
CA THR A 324 13.65 -3.30 -11.21
C THR A 324 13.80 -1.86 -10.74
N THR A 325 14.28 -0.99 -11.63
CA THR A 325 14.52 0.43 -11.35
C THR A 325 13.23 1.28 -11.38
N ILE A 326 12.10 0.75 -10.89
CA ILE A 326 10.79 1.41 -10.94
C ILE A 326 10.49 2.17 -9.65
N GLY A 327 9.98 3.41 -9.78
CA GLY A 327 9.41 4.19 -8.68
C GLY A 327 10.38 4.36 -7.51
N GLY A 328 9.92 4.05 -6.30
CA GLY A 328 10.73 4.08 -5.09
C GLY A 328 11.49 2.78 -4.79
N ILE A 329 11.50 1.78 -5.69
CA ILE A 329 12.25 0.54 -5.47
C ILE A 329 13.75 0.82 -5.28
N PRO A 330 14.41 1.72 -6.02
CA PRO A 330 15.81 2.08 -5.79
C PRO A 330 16.11 2.74 -4.42
N GLU A 331 15.09 3.20 -3.73
CA GLU A 331 15.24 3.68 -2.35
C GLU A 331 15.37 2.51 -1.36
N MET A 332 14.82 1.35 -1.72
CA MET A 332 14.84 0.12 -0.91
C MET A 332 16.05 -0.74 -1.26
N VAL A 333 16.22 -1.02 -2.55
CA VAL A 333 17.26 -1.91 -3.08
C VAL A 333 18.41 -1.09 -3.62
N VAL A 334 19.59 -1.28 -3.01
CA VAL A 334 20.84 -0.64 -3.42
C VAL A 334 21.69 -1.70 -4.12
N GLU A 335 22.11 -1.37 -5.33
CA GLU A 335 22.86 -2.26 -6.22
C GLU A 335 24.13 -2.80 -5.53
N ASN A 336 24.33 -4.12 -5.54
CA ASN A 336 25.45 -4.83 -4.92
C ASN A 336 25.56 -4.73 -3.38
N GLU A 337 24.65 -4.01 -2.71
CA GLU A 337 24.62 -3.88 -1.24
C GLU A 337 23.46 -4.65 -0.61
N THR A 338 22.25 -4.52 -1.19
CA THR A 338 21.03 -5.16 -0.66
C THR A 338 20.38 -6.10 -1.66
N GLY A 339 20.83 -6.09 -2.92
CA GLY A 339 20.29 -6.87 -4.02
C GLY A 339 20.78 -6.38 -5.37
N PHE A 340 20.02 -6.72 -6.41
CA PHE A 340 20.25 -6.31 -7.78
C PHE A 340 19.04 -5.60 -8.37
N LEU A 341 19.29 -4.59 -9.20
CA LEU A 341 18.29 -3.85 -9.94
C LEU A 341 18.52 -4.02 -11.45
N VAL A 342 17.49 -4.47 -12.16
CA VAL A 342 17.54 -4.60 -13.63
C VAL A 342 16.56 -3.63 -14.29
N GLN A 343 16.70 -3.43 -15.58
CA GLN A 343 15.72 -2.64 -16.33
C GLN A 343 14.38 -3.41 -16.42
N PRO A 344 13.24 -2.70 -16.31
CA PRO A 344 11.92 -3.32 -16.46
C PRO A 344 11.79 -4.04 -17.82
N GLY A 345 11.25 -5.25 -17.81
CA GLY A 345 11.06 -6.07 -19.02
C GLY A 345 12.28 -6.85 -19.49
N ASP A 346 13.45 -6.65 -18.88
CA ASP A 346 14.69 -7.39 -19.22
C ASP A 346 14.76 -8.72 -18.47
N ALA A 347 14.10 -9.74 -19.02
CA ALA A 347 14.10 -11.08 -18.45
C ALA A 347 15.48 -11.76 -18.48
N ALA A 348 16.38 -11.36 -19.38
CA ALA A 348 17.73 -11.93 -19.44
C ALA A 348 18.59 -11.40 -18.30
N ALA A 349 18.65 -10.09 -18.10
CA ALA A 349 19.33 -9.50 -16.96
C ALA A 349 18.71 -9.98 -15.61
N LEU A 350 17.40 -10.18 -15.58
CA LEU A 350 16.72 -10.74 -14.41
C LEU A 350 17.20 -12.17 -14.10
N ALA A 351 17.33 -13.02 -15.12
CA ALA A 351 17.85 -14.37 -14.99
C ALA A 351 19.31 -14.36 -14.48
N ASP A 352 20.16 -13.52 -15.07
CA ASP A 352 21.58 -13.39 -14.67
C ASP A 352 21.70 -12.96 -13.20
N ALA A 353 20.92 -11.98 -12.75
CA ALA A 353 20.91 -11.51 -11.38
C ALA A 353 20.41 -12.59 -10.40
N ILE A 354 19.37 -13.34 -10.77
CA ILE A 354 18.86 -14.44 -9.95
C ILE A 354 19.92 -15.54 -9.84
N GLU A 355 20.56 -15.94 -10.93
CA GLU A 355 21.61 -16.98 -10.94
C GLU A 355 22.79 -16.60 -10.03
N GLN A 356 23.26 -15.35 -10.11
CA GLN A 356 24.36 -14.89 -9.24
C GLN A 356 24.01 -15.09 -7.77
N VAL A 357 22.76 -14.83 -7.37
CA VAL A 357 22.31 -14.97 -5.97
C VAL A 357 22.16 -16.43 -5.56
N ILE A 358 21.57 -17.28 -6.42
CA ILE A 358 21.34 -18.69 -6.05
C ILE A 358 22.61 -19.57 -6.12
N ASP A 359 23.59 -19.17 -6.94
CA ASP A 359 24.86 -19.89 -7.10
C ASP A 359 25.89 -19.52 -6.03
N ASP A 360 25.86 -18.30 -5.50
CA ASP A 360 26.79 -17.82 -4.47
C ASP A 360 26.07 -17.52 -3.15
N ARG A 361 26.14 -18.49 -2.23
CA ARG A 361 25.53 -18.37 -0.90
C ARG A 361 26.16 -17.25 -0.07
N LEU A 362 27.44 -16.96 -0.20
CA LEU A 362 28.09 -15.89 0.55
C LEU A 362 27.64 -14.53 0.06
N LEU A 363 27.51 -14.37 -1.24
CA LEU A 363 26.90 -13.18 -1.86
C LEU A 363 25.45 -13.00 -1.36
N ALA A 364 24.64 -14.05 -1.41
CA ALA A 364 23.25 -14.01 -0.94
C ALA A 364 23.15 -13.56 0.53
N GLN A 365 24.00 -14.12 1.40
CA GLN A 365 24.07 -13.75 2.81
C GLN A 365 24.50 -12.29 3.01
N ARG A 366 25.49 -11.82 2.28
CA ARG A 366 25.96 -10.43 2.34
C ARG A 366 24.88 -9.44 1.90
N LEU A 367 24.25 -9.69 0.75
CA LEU A 367 23.17 -8.85 0.23
C LEU A 367 21.95 -8.86 1.19
N GLY A 368 21.58 -10.03 1.69
CA GLY A 368 20.49 -10.17 2.64
C GLY A 368 20.75 -9.45 3.96
N GLN A 369 22.01 -9.47 4.46
CA GLN A 369 22.39 -8.72 5.65
C GLN A 369 22.29 -7.21 5.42
N GLY A 370 22.80 -6.72 4.30
CA GLY A 370 22.66 -5.30 3.92
C GLY A 370 21.18 -4.88 3.80
N GLY A 371 20.35 -5.73 3.20
CA GLY A 371 18.91 -5.52 3.11
C GLY A 371 18.24 -5.40 4.49
N TYR A 372 18.59 -6.29 5.41
CA TYR A 372 18.06 -6.25 6.78
C TYR A 372 18.45 -4.97 7.53
N GLU A 373 19.71 -4.57 7.46
CA GLU A 373 20.21 -3.34 8.11
C GLU A 373 19.50 -2.10 7.53
N ARG A 374 19.32 -2.06 6.22
CA ARG A 374 18.58 -0.98 5.56
C ARG A 374 17.12 -0.96 5.98
N ALA A 375 16.46 -2.13 6.10
CA ALA A 375 15.09 -2.21 6.59
C ALA A 375 14.97 -1.67 8.02
N GLN A 376 15.92 -1.94 8.90
CA GLN A 376 15.96 -1.38 10.25
C GLN A 376 16.07 0.15 10.26
N GLN A 377 16.86 0.70 9.35
CA GLN A 377 17.06 2.16 9.25
C GLN A 377 15.82 2.89 8.74
N LEU A 378 15.16 2.34 7.70
CA LEU A 378 14.12 3.04 6.95
C LEU A 378 12.70 2.65 7.35
N PHE A 379 12.46 1.39 7.72
CA PHE A 379 11.12 0.82 7.80
C PHE A 379 10.70 0.43 9.23
N SER A 380 11.32 0.99 10.26
CA SER A 380 10.86 0.82 11.64
C SER A 380 9.48 1.47 11.82
N ILE A 381 8.45 0.66 12.08
CA ILE A 381 7.09 1.15 12.20
C ILE A 381 6.92 2.12 13.38
N ASP A 382 7.61 1.85 14.50
CA ASP A 382 7.59 2.70 15.70
C ASP A 382 8.07 4.13 15.38
N LYS A 383 9.17 4.25 14.64
CA LYS A 383 9.74 5.54 14.24
C LYS A 383 8.83 6.26 13.24
N ASN A 384 8.42 5.57 12.18
CA ASN A 384 7.70 6.18 11.07
C ASN A 384 6.28 6.60 11.50
N VAL A 385 5.62 5.81 12.34
CA VAL A 385 4.30 6.15 12.89
C VAL A 385 4.40 7.33 13.87
N ARG A 386 5.46 7.41 14.68
CA ARG A 386 5.66 8.56 15.57
C ARG A 386 5.84 9.85 14.78
N GLU A 387 6.60 9.81 13.68
CA GLU A 387 6.79 10.95 12.77
C GLU A 387 5.45 11.34 12.12
N LEU A 388 4.67 10.37 11.63
CA LEU A 388 3.35 10.60 11.05
C LEU A 388 2.40 11.24 12.05
N CYS A 389 2.32 10.70 13.27
CA CYS A 389 1.46 11.26 14.32
C CYS A 389 1.86 12.69 14.67
N THR A 390 3.15 12.98 14.79
CA THR A 390 3.65 14.33 15.06
C THR A 390 3.25 15.29 13.94
N LEU A 391 3.40 14.85 12.70
CA LEU A 391 3.02 15.64 11.52
C LEU A 391 1.51 15.91 11.47
N ILE A 392 0.67 14.90 11.68
CA ILE A 392 -0.80 15.03 11.64
C ILE A 392 -1.30 15.88 12.81
N CYS A 393 -0.81 15.61 14.03
CA CYS A 393 -1.25 16.36 15.22
C CYS A 393 -0.89 17.84 15.15
N SER A 394 0.24 18.19 14.51
CA SER A 394 0.60 19.60 14.29
C SER A 394 -0.34 20.33 13.34
N GLN A 395 -1.17 19.61 12.56
CA GLN A 395 -2.17 20.18 11.64
C GLN A 395 -3.55 20.31 12.29
N ALA A 396 -3.76 19.69 13.43
CA ALA A 396 -5.03 19.70 14.16
C ALA A 396 -5.16 20.89 15.13
N LEU A 397 -4.08 21.64 15.32
CA LEU A 397 -3.98 22.91 16.08
C LEU A 397 -4.18 24.10 15.14
#